data_4a174fce8781110d260dd1fe3c159ac1
#
_entry.id   4a174fce8781110d260dd1fe3c159ac1
#
_cell.length_a   1.000
_cell.length_b   1.000
_cell.length_c   1.000
_cell.angle_alpha   90.00
_cell.angle_beta   90.00
_cell.angle_gamma   90.00
#
_symmetry.space_group_name_H-M   'P 1'
#
loop_
_entity.id
_entity.type
_entity.pdbx_description
1 polymer ?
#
loop_
_entity_poly.entity_id
_entity_poly.type
_entity_poly.pdbx_seq_one_letter_code
_entity_poly.pdbx_strand_id
1 'polypeptide(L)'
;MENEKKIAERIKQTTLLEDIIFYVIIIPLILISITIIWQRLTEPDKIPDILGYKMFVVLDGDMDQAIEYGDLIFTHNIAPENLEKSNLIAFRNNTNKVTMHRIIKITEDDIGRQFEMQNSVNEVGDTKYVKENQVEGLIIHRIPNIGIILYKIQEPYIILILIGIVLLIGIVAYYIAGRLDKRDMKKATENSY
;
A
#
# COMPACT_ATOMS: atom_id res chain seq x y z
N MET A 1 5.03 -42.04 29.16
CA MET A 1 5.96 -40.97 29.63
C MET A 1 6.87 -40.41 28.55
N GLU A 2 7.63 -41.18 27.77
CA GLU A 2 8.54 -40.65 26.72
C GLU A 2 7.78 -40.09 25.52
N ASN A 3 6.69 -40.72 25.07
CA ASN A 3 5.85 -40.23 23.99
C ASN A 3 5.09 -38.93 24.34
N GLU A 4 4.64 -38.80 25.58
CA GLU A 4 3.97 -37.58 26.05
C GLU A 4 4.92 -36.40 26.12
N LYS A 5 6.16 -36.58 26.52
CA LYS A 5 7.18 -35.53 26.48
C LYS A 5 7.50 -35.09 25.06
N LYS A 6 7.62 -36.02 24.12
CA LYS A 6 7.84 -35.68 22.69
C LYS A 6 6.67 -34.93 22.07
N ILE A 7 5.43 -35.26 22.43
CA ILE A 7 4.22 -34.56 21.98
C ILE A 7 4.20 -33.15 22.58
N ALA A 8 4.47 -32.99 23.87
CA ALA A 8 4.52 -31.70 24.53
C ALA A 8 5.61 -30.78 23.96
N GLU A 9 6.80 -31.31 23.66
CA GLU A 9 7.86 -30.56 23.00
C GLU A 9 7.49 -30.13 21.58
N ARG A 10 6.83 -30.96 20.80
CA ARG A 10 6.36 -30.61 19.45
C ARG A 10 5.28 -29.52 19.51
N ILE A 11 4.34 -29.62 20.43
CA ILE A 11 3.31 -28.59 20.62
C ILE A 11 3.95 -27.24 21.00
N LYS A 12 4.92 -27.27 21.92
CA LYS A 12 5.65 -26.07 22.33
C LYS A 12 6.48 -25.46 21.17
N GLN A 13 7.07 -26.28 20.31
CA GLN A 13 7.80 -25.78 19.14
C GLN A 13 6.87 -25.17 18.08
N THR A 14 5.68 -25.75 17.85
CA THR A 14 4.72 -25.18 16.90
C THR A 14 4.17 -23.84 17.39
N THR A 15 3.83 -23.71 18.67
CA THR A 15 3.37 -22.43 19.22
C THR A 15 4.44 -21.36 19.17
N LEU A 16 5.70 -21.68 19.44
CA LEU A 16 6.81 -20.74 19.34
C LEU A 16 7.04 -20.27 17.89
N LEU A 17 6.92 -21.16 16.91
CA LEU A 17 7.04 -20.80 15.50
C LEU A 17 5.88 -19.88 15.05
N GLU A 18 4.65 -20.17 15.46
CA GLU A 18 3.49 -19.34 15.20
C GLU A 18 3.64 -17.95 15.80
N ASP A 19 4.11 -17.86 17.05
CA ASP A 19 4.37 -16.58 17.72
C ASP A 19 5.46 -15.77 16.99
N ILE A 20 6.57 -16.42 16.59
CA ILE A 20 7.67 -15.77 15.86
C ILE A 20 7.16 -15.22 14.53
N ILE A 21 6.42 -16.02 13.75
CA ILE A 21 5.85 -15.59 12.46
C ILE A 21 4.91 -14.40 12.66
N PHE A 22 4.06 -14.45 13.71
CA PHE A 22 3.17 -13.37 14.06
C PHE A 22 3.94 -12.07 14.34
N TYR A 23 4.96 -12.09 15.18
CA TYR A 23 5.75 -10.89 15.51
C TYR A 23 6.57 -10.39 14.33
N VAL A 24 7.11 -11.26 13.47
CA VAL A 24 7.84 -10.87 12.25
C VAL A 24 6.95 -10.11 11.27
N ILE A 25 5.66 -10.38 11.26
CA ILE A 25 4.70 -9.65 10.41
C ILE A 25 4.20 -8.38 11.09
N ILE A 26 3.82 -8.47 12.35
CA ILE A 26 3.16 -7.36 13.07
C ILE A 26 4.11 -6.21 13.37
N ILE A 27 5.35 -6.49 13.76
CA ILE A 27 6.30 -5.43 14.14
C ILE A 27 6.60 -4.50 12.93
N PRO A 28 6.97 -5.01 11.73
CA PRO A 28 7.16 -4.14 10.57
C PRO A 28 5.89 -3.36 10.20
N LEU A 29 4.71 -3.98 10.29
CA LEU A 29 3.45 -3.31 10.00
C LEU A 29 3.21 -2.11 10.94
N ILE A 30 3.47 -2.28 12.24
CA ILE A 30 3.37 -1.20 13.23
C ILE A 30 4.38 -0.10 12.92
N LEU A 31 5.64 -0.43 12.61
CA LEU A 31 6.67 0.55 12.28
C LEU A 31 6.32 1.36 11.04
N ILE A 32 5.84 0.70 9.99
CA ILE A 32 5.36 1.36 8.76
C ILE A 32 4.20 2.31 9.09
N SER A 33 3.23 1.85 9.88
CA SER A 33 2.07 2.66 10.27
C SER A 33 2.49 3.90 11.07
N ILE A 34 3.41 3.75 12.02
CA ILE A 34 3.97 4.88 12.80
C ILE A 34 4.68 5.86 11.86
N THR A 35 5.47 5.39 10.91
CA THR A 35 6.19 6.23 9.94
C THR A 35 5.21 7.05 9.11
N ILE A 36 4.15 6.43 8.59
CA ILE A 36 3.12 7.14 7.80
C ILE A 36 2.39 8.19 8.64
N ILE A 37 2.01 7.85 9.88
CA ILE A 37 1.34 8.78 10.79
C ILE A 37 2.26 9.97 11.11
N TRP A 38 3.53 9.71 11.40
CA TRP A 38 4.51 10.76 11.67
C TRP A 38 4.67 11.71 10.48
N GLN A 39 4.84 11.18 9.27
CA GLN A 39 4.95 11.99 8.05
C GLN A 39 3.70 12.85 7.83
N ARG A 40 2.50 12.31 8.06
CA ARG A 40 1.25 13.06 7.94
C ARG A 40 1.12 14.20 8.95
N LEU A 41 1.66 14.04 10.16
CA LEU A 41 1.62 15.06 11.21
C LEU A 41 2.66 16.17 10.99
N THR A 42 3.83 15.81 10.47
CA THR A 42 4.94 16.76 10.27
C THR A 42 4.88 17.47 8.91
N GLU A 43 4.41 16.79 7.87
CA GLU A 43 4.38 17.30 6.49
C GLU A 43 3.06 16.90 5.79
N PRO A 44 1.93 17.54 6.16
CA PRO A 44 0.60 17.14 5.69
C PRO A 44 0.42 17.24 4.17
N ASP A 45 1.19 18.10 3.51
CA ASP A 45 1.14 18.32 2.06
C ASP A 45 2.00 17.34 1.26
N LYS A 46 2.89 16.60 1.92
CA LYS A 46 3.72 15.59 1.27
C LYS A 46 3.01 14.24 1.21
N ILE A 47 3.25 13.56 0.11
CA ILE A 47 2.76 12.20 -0.09
C ILE A 47 3.63 11.27 0.73
N PRO A 48 3.04 10.36 1.53
CA PRO A 48 3.81 9.41 2.34
C PRO A 48 4.81 8.63 1.50
N ASP A 49 6.04 8.60 1.99
CA ASP A 49 7.17 7.92 1.38
C ASP A 49 7.64 6.80 2.32
N ILE A 50 7.79 5.60 1.78
CA ILE A 50 8.31 4.44 2.51
C ILE A 50 9.58 3.98 1.81
N LEU A 51 10.73 4.27 2.39
CA LEU A 51 12.04 3.90 1.85
C LEU A 51 12.28 4.38 0.41
N GLY A 52 11.78 5.57 0.06
CA GLY A 52 11.86 6.12 -1.29
C GLY A 52 10.77 5.64 -2.26
N TYR A 53 9.81 4.84 -1.79
CA TYR A 53 8.69 4.38 -2.60
C TYR A 53 7.41 5.09 -2.23
N LYS A 54 6.66 5.54 -3.24
CA LYS A 54 5.33 6.14 -3.09
C LYS A 54 4.32 5.36 -3.92
N MET A 55 3.04 5.42 -3.50
CA MET A 55 1.93 4.79 -4.21
C MET A 55 0.89 5.84 -4.58
N PHE A 56 0.37 5.73 -5.79
CA PHE A 56 -0.66 6.62 -6.32
C PHE A 56 -1.80 5.83 -6.91
N VAL A 57 -3.02 6.29 -6.68
CA VAL A 57 -4.21 5.81 -7.39
C VAL A 57 -4.52 6.78 -8.52
N VAL A 58 -4.67 6.27 -9.72
CA VAL A 58 -5.04 7.07 -10.89
C VAL A 58 -6.55 7.32 -10.86
N LEU A 59 -6.92 8.57 -10.61
CA LEU A 59 -8.34 9.00 -10.56
C LEU A 59 -8.70 9.98 -11.68
N ASP A 60 -7.79 10.20 -12.62
CA ASP A 60 -7.95 11.12 -13.73
C ASP A 60 -7.56 10.48 -15.06
N GLY A 61 -8.18 10.93 -16.14
CA GLY A 61 -7.91 10.44 -17.49
C GLY A 61 -6.83 11.21 -18.25
N ASP A 62 -6.30 12.32 -17.70
CA ASP A 62 -5.23 13.11 -18.33
C ASP A 62 -3.86 12.59 -17.92
N MET A 63 -3.54 11.38 -18.37
CA MET A 63 -2.29 10.68 -18.07
C MET A 63 -1.67 10.12 -19.36
N ASP A 64 -0.45 9.55 -19.28
CA ASP A 64 0.17 8.82 -20.38
C ASP A 64 -0.71 7.65 -20.84
N GLN A 65 -0.70 7.32 -22.14
CA GLN A 65 -1.50 6.22 -22.71
C GLN A 65 -1.25 4.86 -22.07
N ALA A 66 -0.13 4.68 -21.39
CA ALA A 66 0.20 3.45 -20.68
C ALA A 66 -0.47 3.36 -19.30
N ILE A 67 -1.19 4.40 -18.86
CA ILE A 67 -1.81 4.50 -17.55
C ILE A 67 -3.31 4.72 -17.70
N GLU A 68 -4.10 3.92 -17.01
CA GLU A 68 -5.56 3.98 -17.08
C GLU A 68 -6.18 4.38 -15.75
N TYR A 69 -7.40 4.92 -15.82
CA TYR A 69 -8.19 5.21 -14.63
C TYR A 69 -8.37 3.97 -13.76
N GLY A 70 -8.12 4.12 -12.47
CA GLY A 70 -8.26 3.03 -11.50
C GLY A 70 -6.98 2.22 -11.27
N ASP A 71 -5.89 2.55 -11.95
CA ASP A 71 -4.61 1.89 -11.74
C ASP A 71 -3.99 2.26 -10.39
N LEU A 72 -3.23 1.32 -9.84
CA LEU A 72 -2.30 1.57 -8.74
C LEU A 72 -0.88 1.66 -9.30
N ILE A 73 -0.26 2.82 -9.08
CA ILE A 73 1.07 3.13 -9.59
C ILE A 73 2.07 3.14 -8.43
N PHE A 74 3.18 2.48 -8.62
CA PHE A 74 4.33 2.54 -7.71
C PHE A 74 5.42 3.41 -8.34
N THR A 75 5.91 4.36 -7.56
CA THR A 75 7.04 5.19 -7.95
C THR A 75 8.20 4.99 -6.99
N HIS A 76 9.40 5.19 -7.50
CA HIS A 76 10.61 5.26 -6.71
C HIS A 76 11.23 6.64 -6.83
N ASN A 77 11.66 7.18 -5.69
CA ASN A 77 12.36 8.46 -5.66
C ASN A 77 13.72 8.30 -6.36
N ILE A 78 13.98 9.13 -7.33
CA ILE A 78 15.21 9.11 -8.13
C ILE A 78 15.79 10.52 -8.22
N ALA A 79 17.10 10.62 -8.18
CA ALA A 79 17.76 11.90 -8.40
C ALA A 79 17.46 12.40 -9.82
N PRO A 80 17.13 13.69 -10.00
CA PRO A 80 16.76 14.26 -11.30
C PRO A 80 17.81 14.03 -12.40
N GLU A 81 19.09 13.92 -12.01
CA GLU A 81 20.22 13.66 -12.91
C GLU A 81 20.14 12.27 -13.58
N ASN A 82 19.48 11.32 -12.92
CA ASN A 82 19.34 9.96 -13.41
C ASN A 82 18.07 9.75 -14.24
N LEU A 83 17.25 10.80 -14.42
CA LEU A 83 16.09 10.74 -15.29
C LEU A 83 16.50 10.86 -16.75
N GLU A 84 15.93 10.00 -17.59
CA GLU A 84 16.23 9.88 -18.99
C GLU A 84 14.98 10.14 -19.86
N LYS A 85 15.23 10.44 -21.14
CA LYS A 85 14.16 10.49 -22.15
C LYS A 85 13.44 9.14 -22.19
N SER A 86 12.13 9.20 -22.38
CA SER A 86 11.19 8.06 -22.35
C SER A 86 10.88 7.52 -20.95
N ASN A 87 11.49 8.02 -19.89
CA ASN A 87 11.04 7.69 -18.54
C ASN A 87 9.61 8.20 -18.32
N LEU A 88 8.82 7.39 -17.63
CA LEU A 88 7.48 7.72 -17.20
C LEU A 88 7.56 8.18 -15.74
N ILE A 89 7.21 9.43 -15.46
CA ILE A 89 7.35 10.03 -14.13
C ILE A 89 6.03 10.53 -13.59
N ALA A 90 5.90 10.47 -12.27
CA ALA A 90 4.87 11.19 -11.53
C ALA A 90 5.45 12.56 -11.12
N PHE A 91 4.68 13.62 -11.31
CA PHE A 91 5.08 14.96 -10.94
C PHE A 91 3.89 15.80 -10.49
N ARG A 92 4.16 16.83 -9.71
CA ARG A 92 3.16 17.75 -9.20
C ARG A 92 3.02 18.93 -10.15
N ASN A 93 1.81 19.12 -10.66
CA ASN A 93 1.51 20.26 -11.53
C ASN A 93 1.31 21.56 -10.74
N ASN A 94 1.10 22.68 -11.44
CA ASN A 94 0.92 24.00 -10.83
C ASN A 94 -0.35 24.12 -9.95
N THR A 95 -1.30 23.20 -10.10
CA THR A 95 -2.50 23.11 -9.26
C THR A 95 -2.32 22.16 -8.06
N ASN A 96 -1.08 21.77 -7.75
CA ASN A 96 -0.72 20.86 -6.67
C ASN A 96 -1.25 19.41 -6.85
N LYS A 97 -1.71 19.07 -8.05
CA LYS A 97 -2.20 17.74 -8.41
C LYS A 97 -1.07 16.90 -8.99
N VAL A 98 -1.02 15.62 -8.63
CA VAL A 98 -0.05 14.69 -9.20
C VAL A 98 -0.58 14.18 -10.54
N THR A 99 0.24 14.30 -11.58
CA THR A 99 0.00 13.80 -12.92
C THR A 99 1.18 12.93 -13.38
N MET A 100 0.98 12.12 -14.41
CA MET A 100 1.94 11.11 -14.84
C MET A 100 2.09 11.16 -16.36
N HIS A 101 3.27 11.56 -16.82
CA HIS A 101 3.57 11.65 -18.25
C HIS A 101 5.00 11.18 -18.56
N ARG A 102 5.24 10.95 -19.84
CA ARG A 102 6.53 10.51 -20.35
C ARG A 102 7.40 11.70 -20.72
N ILE A 103 8.69 11.64 -20.35
CA ILE A 103 9.68 12.63 -20.72
C ILE A 103 10.00 12.48 -22.22
N ILE A 104 9.79 13.56 -23.00
CA ILE A 104 10.16 13.60 -24.42
C ILE A 104 11.47 14.32 -24.65
N LYS A 105 11.81 15.27 -23.79
CA LYS A 105 13.06 16.04 -23.89
C LYS A 105 13.50 16.51 -22.51
N ILE A 106 14.80 16.59 -22.33
CA ILE A 106 15.44 17.14 -21.13
C ILE A 106 16.22 18.37 -21.55
N THR A 107 16.02 19.48 -20.84
CA THR A 107 16.78 20.72 -21.02
C THR A 107 17.41 21.05 -19.68
N GLU A 108 18.67 21.48 -19.72
CA GLU A 108 19.43 21.89 -18.54
C GLU A 108 19.86 23.34 -18.76
N ASP A 109 19.55 24.20 -17.81
CA ASP A 109 19.91 25.61 -17.80
C ASP A 109 20.55 25.99 -16.46
N ASP A 110 20.91 27.25 -16.28
CA ASP A 110 21.52 27.76 -15.04
C ASP A 110 20.59 27.67 -13.81
N ILE A 111 19.30 27.36 -14.00
CA ILE A 111 18.27 27.28 -12.96
C ILE A 111 18.03 25.81 -12.54
N GLY A 112 18.49 24.84 -13.34
CA GLY A 112 18.35 23.40 -13.11
C GLY A 112 17.76 22.66 -14.31
N ARG A 113 17.41 21.39 -14.08
CA ARG A 113 16.83 20.53 -15.11
C ARG A 113 15.34 20.79 -15.29
N GLN A 114 14.94 20.85 -16.55
CA GLN A 114 13.53 20.94 -16.96
C GLN A 114 13.20 19.76 -17.89
N PHE A 115 12.04 19.16 -17.63
CA PHE A 115 11.55 18.02 -18.39
C PHE A 115 10.36 18.44 -19.24
N GLU A 116 10.47 18.25 -20.54
CA GLU A 116 9.38 18.43 -21.48
C GLU A 116 8.58 17.13 -21.54
N MET A 117 7.27 17.22 -21.26
CA MET A 117 6.37 16.08 -21.14
C MET A 117 5.60 15.82 -22.41
N GLN A 118 5.32 14.54 -22.68
CA GLN A 118 4.39 14.17 -23.73
C GLN A 118 2.98 14.56 -23.29
N ASN A 119 2.30 15.36 -24.11
CA ASN A 119 0.88 15.65 -23.89
C ASN A 119 0.04 14.39 -24.11
N SER A 120 -1.12 14.36 -23.45
CA SER A 120 -2.17 13.39 -23.81
C SER A 120 -2.61 13.65 -25.26
N VAL A 121 -3.08 12.58 -25.92
CA VAL A 121 -3.42 12.57 -27.36
C VAL A 121 -4.41 13.66 -27.79
N ASN A 122 -5.11 14.28 -26.85
CA ASN A 122 -6.20 15.23 -27.12
C ASN A 122 -5.78 16.71 -27.05
N GLU A 123 -4.56 17.04 -26.63
CA GLU A 123 -4.09 18.42 -26.52
C GLU A 123 -2.96 18.67 -27.52
N VAL A 124 -3.32 19.07 -28.73
CA VAL A 124 -2.37 19.56 -29.72
C VAL A 124 -2.04 21.01 -29.36
N GLY A 125 -0.87 21.25 -28.78
CA GLY A 125 -0.33 22.61 -28.70
C GLY A 125 0.33 23.05 -27.39
N ASP A 126 0.05 22.47 -26.24
CA ASP A 126 0.68 22.90 -24.98
C ASP A 126 1.72 21.90 -24.47
N THR A 127 2.96 22.21 -24.70
CA THR A 127 4.10 21.47 -24.14
C THR A 127 4.16 21.76 -22.65
N LYS A 128 3.96 20.75 -21.83
CA LYS A 128 4.09 20.89 -20.36
C LYS A 128 5.56 20.77 -19.97
N TYR A 129 6.09 21.81 -19.35
CA TYR A 129 7.43 21.79 -18.76
C TYR A 129 7.35 21.58 -17.26
N VAL A 130 8.13 20.62 -16.76
CA VAL A 130 8.21 20.24 -15.36
C VAL A 130 9.62 20.50 -14.84
N LYS A 131 9.71 21.19 -13.72
CA LYS A 131 10.99 21.42 -13.04
C LYS A 131 11.37 20.21 -12.19
N GLU A 132 12.65 20.04 -11.93
CA GLU A 132 13.17 18.94 -11.11
C GLU A 132 12.52 18.82 -9.73
N ASN A 133 12.21 19.96 -9.09
CA ASN A 133 11.59 20.00 -7.76
C ASN A 133 10.10 19.62 -7.75
N GLN A 134 9.48 19.47 -8.92
CA GLN A 134 8.09 19.03 -9.09
C GLN A 134 8.00 17.51 -9.26
N VAL A 135 9.12 16.83 -9.48
CA VAL A 135 9.13 15.37 -9.69
C VAL A 135 8.87 14.64 -8.38
N GLU A 136 7.86 13.79 -8.39
CA GLU A 136 7.48 12.95 -7.24
C GLU A 136 8.13 11.57 -7.29
N GLY A 137 8.57 11.11 -8.47
CA GLY A 137 9.30 9.87 -8.65
C GLY A 137 9.16 9.24 -10.03
N LEU A 138 10.04 8.29 -10.32
CA LEU A 138 10.02 7.45 -11.52
C LEU A 138 8.98 6.33 -11.31
N ILE A 139 8.12 6.12 -12.30
CA ILE A 139 7.16 5.00 -12.28
C ILE A 139 7.90 3.70 -12.56
N ILE A 140 7.84 2.77 -11.62
CA ILE A 140 8.52 1.49 -11.68
C ILE A 140 7.58 0.31 -11.89
N HIS A 141 6.32 0.45 -11.43
CA HIS A 141 5.34 -0.62 -11.55
C HIS A 141 3.91 -0.09 -11.63
N ARG A 142 3.04 -0.79 -12.35
CA ARG A 142 1.62 -0.51 -12.49
C ARG A 142 0.83 -1.79 -12.18
N ILE A 143 -0.21 -1.69 -11.37
CA ILE A 143 -1.19 -2.77 -11.17
C ILE A 143 -2.54 -2.26 -11.67
N PRO A 144 -3.07 -2.84 -12.77
CA PRO A 144 -4.32 -2.39 -13.36
C PRO A 144 -5.52 -2.57 -12.41
N ASN A 145 -6.40 -1.59 -12.37
CA ASN A 145 -7.69 -1.61 -11.67
C ASN A 145 -7.66 -1.80 -10.13
N ILE A 146 -6.51 -2.05 -9.52
CA ILE A 146 -6.40 -2.23 -8.06
C ILE A 146 -6.55 -0.90 -7.32
N GLY A 147 -6.10 0.20 -7.92
CA GLY A 147 -6.18 1.52 -7.33
C GLY A 147 -7.61 1.94 -7.01
N ILE A 148 -8.56 1.69 -7.91
CA ILE A 148 -9.97 2.05 -7.67
C ILE A 148 -10.58 1.26 -6.51
N ILE A 149 -10.16 0.00 -6.30
CA ILE A 149 -10.60 -0.82 -5.17
C ILE A 149 -10.08 -0.22 -3.88
N LEU A 150 -8.78 0.12 -3.82
CA LEU A 150 -8.16 0.76 -2.66
C LEU A 150 -8.77 2.13 -2.35
N TYR A 151 -9.06 2.92 -3.38
CA TYR A 151 -9.73 4.20 -3.23
C TYR A 151 -11.14 4.04 -2.62
N LYS A 152 -11.93 3.09 -3.13
CA LYS A 152 -13.28 2.83 -2.61
C LYS A 152 -13.29 2.30 -1.18
N ILE A 153 -12.29 1.49 -0.79
CA ILE A 153 -12.19 0.98 0.59
C ILE A 153 -11.95 2.12 1.59
N GLN A 154 -11.40 3.26 1.17
CA GLN A 154 -11.17 4.42 2.04
C GLN A 154 -12.46 5.19 2.35
N GLU A 155 -13.57 4.93 1.67
CA GLU A 155 -14.86 5.51 2.00
C GLU A 155 -15.30 5.11 3.41
N PRO A 156 -15.73 6.05 4.27
CA PRO A 156 -15.96 5.79 5.69
C PRO A 156 -17.03 4.73 5.94
N TYR A 157 -18.03 4.62 5.09
CA TYR A 157 -19.08 3.60 5.22
C TYR A 157 -18.57 2.18 4.95
N ILE A 158 -17.60 2.02 4.03
CA ILE A 158 -16.98 0.72 3.73
C ILE A 158 -16.11 0.28 4.91
N ILE A 159 -15.37 1.20 5.51
CA ILE A 159 -14.58 0.94 6.73
C ILE A 159 -15.49 0.46 7.86
N LEU A 160 -16.64 1.12 8.07
CA LEU A 160 -17.61 0.70 9.08
C LEU A 160 -18.18 -0.71 8.82
N ILE A 161 -18.48 -1.04 7.56
CA ILE A 161 -18.93 -2.38 7.16
C ILE A 161 -17.84 -3.42 7.46
N LEU A 162 -16.59 -3.15 7.10
CA LEU A 162 -15.47 -4.06 7.37
C LEU A 162 -15.27 -4.30 8.87
N ILE A 163 -15.34 -3.25 9.70
CA ILE A 163 -15.30 -3.37 11.17
C ILE A 163 -16.47 -4.24 11.65
N GLY A 164 -17.67 -4.01 11.14
CA GLY A 164 -18.86 -4.81 11.48
C GLY A 164 -18.70 -6.30 11.15
N ILE A 165 -18.12 -6.63 9.99
CA ILE A 165 -17.83 -8.00 9.58
C ILE A 165 -16.81 -8.65 10.52
N VAL A 166 -15.73 -7.96 10.86
CA VAL A 166 -14.69 -8.47 11.78
C VAL A 166 -15.29 -8.75 13.17
N LEU A 167 -16.11 -7.84 13.69
CA LEU A 167 -16.81 -8.04 14.96
C LEU A 167 -17.76 -9.24 14.90
N LEU A 168 -18.51 -9.39 13.81
CA LEU A 168 -19.43 -10.53 13.62
C LEU A 168 -18.66 -11.85 13.61
N ILE A 169 -17.56 -11.92 12.86
CA ILE A 169 -16.69 -13.11 12.84
C ILE A 169 -16.17 -13.43 14.24
N GLY A 170 -15.73 -12.42 14.99
CA GLY A 170 -15.27 -12.58 16.38
C GLY A 170 -16.34 -13.13 17.30
N ILE A 171 -17.58 -12.62 17.21
CA ILE A 171 -18.72 -13.09 18.00
C ILE A 171 -19.06 -14.56 17.64
N VAL A 172 -19.09 -14.89 16.35
CA VAL A 172 -19.37 -16.24 15.88
C VAL A 172 -18.28 -17.23 16.36
N ALA A 173 -17.01 -16.85 16.23
CA ALA A 173 -15.88 -17.65 16.69
C ALA A 173 -15.94 -17.89 18.21
N TYR A 174 -16.23 -16.86 19.00
CA TYR A 174 -16.42 -16.96 20.45
C TYR A 174 -17.57 -17.93 20.81
N TYR A 175 -18.70 -17.84 20.09
CA TYR A 175 -19.85 -18.70 20.33
C TYR A 175 -19.57 -20.17 19.99
N ILE A 176 -18.83 -20.42 18.90
CA ILE A 176 -18.42 -21.78 18.50
C ILE A 176 -17.42 -22.35 19.52
N ALA A 177 -16.44 -21.60 19.96
CA ALA A 177 -15.46 -22.02 20.95
C ALA A 177 -16.15 -22.41 22.28
N GLY A 178 -17.07 -21.60 22.75
CA GLY A 178 -17.86 -21.91 23.98
C GLY A 178 -18.76 -23.13 23.85
N ARG A 179 -19.21 -23.49 22.64
CA ARG A 179 -19.95 -24.73 22.41
C ARG A 179 -19.06 -25.98 22.39
N LEU A 180 -17.85 -25.85 21.84
CA LEU A 180 -16.88 -26.96 21.79
C LEU A 180 -16.44 -27.33 23.21
N ASP A 181 -16.08 -26.35 24.02
CA ASP A 181 -15.67 -26.54 25.42
C ASP A 181 -16.73 -27.28 26.26
N LYS A 182 -18.00 -26.90 26.11
CA LYS A 182 -19.13 -27.59 26.76
C LYS A 182 -19.34 -29.03 26.30
N ARG A 183 -19.03 -29.36 25.04
CA ARG A 183 -19.12 -30.73 24.52
C ARG A 183 -17.99 -31.60 25.06
N ASP A 184 -16.81 -31.07 25.18
CA ASP A 184 -15.66 -31.82 25.67
C ASP A 184 -15.76 -32.08 27.16
N MET A 185 -16.24 -31.13 27.95
CA MET A 185 -16.58 -31.33 29.37
C MET A 185 -17.67 -32.41 29.56
N LYS A 186 -18.72 -32.42 28.72
CA LYS A 186 -19.77 -33.45 28.81
C LYS A 186 -19.27 -34.85 28.51
N LYS A 187 -18.41 -35.00 27.49
CA LYS A 187 -17.77 -36.28 27.17
C LYS A 187 -16.82 -36.76 28.27
N ALA A 188 -16.09 -35.86 28.90
CA ALA A 188 -15.18 -36.19 29.99
C ALA A 188 -15.96 -36.69 31.23
N THR A 189 -17.14 -36.13 31.49
CA THR A 189 -18.04 -36.56 32.61
C THR A 189 -18.67 -37.92 32.31
N GLU A 190 -19.06 -38.19 31.07
CA GLU A 190 -19.73 -39.44 30.65
C GLU A 190 -18.78 -40.65 30.62
N ASN A 191 -17.47 -40.41 30.38
CA ASN A 191 -16.43 -41.46 30.43
C ASN A 191 -15.88 -41.73 31.85
N SER A 192 -16.37 -41.03 32.87
CA SER A 192 -15.89 -41.14 34.26
C SER A 192 -16.81 -42.04 35.14
N TYR A 193 -17.89 -42.60 34.55
CA TYR A 193 -18.78 -43.57 35.14
C TYR A 193 -18.67 -44.94 34.43
#